data_4996a93d96df87045e5bc9cce10ebca0
#
_entry.id   4996a93d96df87045e5bc9cce10ebca0
#
_cell.length_a   1.000
_cell.length_b   1.000
_cell.length_c   1.000
_cell.angle_alpha   90.00
_cell.angle_beta   90.00
_cell.angle_gamma   90.00
#
_symmetry.space_group_name_H-M   'P 1'
#
loop_
_entity.id
_entity.type
_entity.pdbx_description
1 polymer ?
#
loop_
_entity_poly.entity_id
_entity_poly.type
_entity_poly.pdbx_seq_one_letter_code
_entity_poly.pdbx_strand_id
1 'polypeptide(L)'
;SERPVVLFVQQESAMFVLPELESPKIGDLNIDYISYDDREGPEPAFAKFSKSSRFSGLGVESRLIRHLELDLISSHGISSEIVDATDIFAELRMSKSEVEINHMTKAVKIAEESLVSILDRMRAGVTEKQFAAELVIQLLRNGSDTGLPFSPIVASGVNAANPHHFPTDKEFKEGELVIVDWGATHEG
;
A
#
# COMPACT_ATOMS: atom_id res chain seq x y z
N SER A 1 3.95 -1.76 -8.77
CA SER A 1 4.59 -2.07 -10.06
C SER A 1 3.54 -2.56 -11.06
N GLU A 2 3.60 -2.15 -12.30
CA GLU A 2 2.76 -2.73 -13.37
C GLU A 2 3.23 -4.16 -13.74
N ARG A 3 4.47 -4.46 -13.43
CA ARG A 3 5.12 -5.75 -13.67
C ARG A 3 4.74 -6.77 -12.58
N PRO A 4 4.54 -8.04 -12.92
CA PRO A 4 4.29 -9.08 -11.94
C PRO A 4 5.44 -9.23 -10.92
N VAL A 5 5.09 -9.16 -9.64
CA VAL A 5 5.96 -9.53 -8.52
C VAL A 5 5.16 -10.49 -7.65
N VAL A 6 5.56 -11.75 -7.61
CA VAL A 6 4.85 -12.80 -6.89
C VAL A 6 5.79 -13.48 -5.92
N LEU A 7 5.38 -13.57 -4.66
CA LEU A 7 6.04 -14.39 -3.65
C LEU A 7 5.24 -15.67 -3.45
N PHE A 8 5.86 -16.79 -3.77
CA PHE A 8 5.33 -18.13 -3.45
C PHE A 8 5.88 -18.54 -2.09
N VAL A 9 4.99 -18.86 -1.16
CA VAL A 9 5.34 -19.29 0.20
C VAL A 9 4.89 -20.73 0.40
N GLN A 10 5.76 -21.54 0.92
CA GLN A 10 5.54 -22.94 1.33
C GLN A 10 5.92 -23.08 2.80
N GLN A 11 5.64 -24.25 3.38
CA GLN A 11 5.92 -24.51 4.79
C GLN A 11 7.39 -24.27 5.17
N GLU A 12 8.34 -24.66 4.32
CA GLU A 12 9.78 -24.62 4.62
C GLU A 12 10.58 -23.71 3.66
N SER A 13 9.93 -23.07 2.72
CA SER A 13 10.60 -22.24 1.71
C SER A 13 9.74 -21.13 1.16
N ALA A 14 10.39 -20.12 0.62
CA ALA A 14 9.75 -19.07 -0.15
C ALA A 14 10.58 -18.73 -1.38
N MET A 15 9.93 -18.30 -2.45
CA MET A 15 10.59 -17.91 -3.69
C MET A 15 9.87 -16.76 -4.37
N PHE A 16 10.61 -15.73 -4.74
CA PHE A 16 10.08 -14.65 -5.58
C PHE A 16 10.17 -15.00 -7.07
N VAL A 17 9.14 -14.56 -7.81
CA VAL A 17 9.23 -14.36 -9.26
C VAL A 17 9.01 -12.86 -9.50
N LEU A 18 10.00 -12.14 -10.03
CA LEU A 18 10.01 -10.70 -10.09
C LEU A 18 10.83 -10.14 -11.26
N PRO A 19 10.61 -8.87 -11.67
CA PRO A 19 11.49 -8.22 -12.63
C PRO A 19 12.89 -8.05 -12.05
N GLU A 20 13.92 -8.14 -12.88
CA GLU A 20 15.32 -7.97 -12.46
C GLU A 20 15.56 -6.62 -11.77
N LEU A 21 14.84 -5.58 -12.19
CA LEU A 21 14.88 -4.23 -11.58
C LEU A 21 14.46 -4.20 -10.10
N GLU A 22 13.67 -5.17 -9.66
CA GLU A 22 13.19 -5.25 -8.27
C GLU A 22 14.11 -6.12 -7.38
N SER A 23 15.03 -6.89 -7.97
CA SER A 23 15.92 -7.79 -7.22
C SER A 23 16.78 -7.08 -6.15
N PRO A 24 17.26 -5.83 -6.35
CA PRO A 24 18.00 -5.13 -5.30
C PRO A 24 17.17 -4.87 -4.03
N LYS A 25 15.86 -4.77 -4.15
CA LYS A 25 14.96 -4.50 -3.00
C LYS A 25 14.79 -5.70 -2.06
N ILE A 26 15.05 -6.91 -2.57
CA ILE A 26 14.90 -8.15 -1.80
C ILE A 26 16.23 -8.77 -1.37
N GLY A 27 17.37 -8.14 -1.72
CA GLY A 27 18.71 -8.70 -1.49
C GLY A 27 19.01 -9.04 -0.03
N ASP A 28 18.45 -8.28 0.90
CA ASP A 28 18.66 -8.48 2.34
C ASP A 28 17.69 -9.52 2.97
N LEU A 29 16.68 -9.98 2.23
CA LEU A 29 15.66 -10.88 2.77
C LEU A 29 16.09 -12.36 2.82
N ASN A 30 17.21 -12.70 2.20
CA ASN A 30 17.69 -14.09 2.09
C ASN A 30 16.62 -15.08 1.58
N ILE A 31 15.84 -14.63 0.60
CA ILE A 31 14.80 -15.42 -0.08
C ILE A 31 15.24 -15.67 -1.52
N ASP A 32 15.13 -16.89 -1.98
CA ASP A 32 15.43 -17.25 -3.34
C ASP A 32 14.52 -16.55 -4.35
N TYR A 33 15.01 -16.27 -5.56
CA TYR A 33 14.20 -15.64 -6.58
C TYR A 33 14.56 -16.10 -8.01
N ILE A 34 13.58 -15.97 -8.88
CA ILE A 34 13.73 -16.06 -10.34
C ILE A 34 13.39 -14.68 -10.91
N SER A 35 14.36 -14.04 -11.55
CA SER A 35 14.14 -12.75 -12.20
C SER A 35 13.83 -12.89 -13.69
N TYR A 36 13.20 -11.88 -14.25
CA TYR A 36 12.97 -11.71 -15.69
C TYR A 36 13.26 -10.26 -16.11
N ASP A 37 13.65 -10.09 -17.37
CA ASP A 37 13.82 -8.77 -17.95
C ASP A 37 12.56 -8.28 -18.70
N ASP A 38 12.52 -6.98 -19.02
CA ASP A 38 11.38 -6.36 -19.69
C ASP A 38 11.25 -6.77 -21.16
N ARG A 39 12.28 -7.36 -21.79
CA ARG A 39 12.26 -7.75 -23.21
C ARG A 39 11.58 -9.09 -23.39
N GLU A 40 11.89 -10.02 -22.48
CA GLU A 40 11.34 -11.37 -22.51
C GLU A 40 10.00 -11.44 -21.77
N GLY A 41 9.76 -10.51 -20.84
CA GLY A 41 8.57 -10.50 -20.00
C GLY A 41 8.57 -11.61 -18.94
N PRO A 42 7.47 -11.79 -18.19
CA PRO A 42 7.39 -12.69 -17.06
C PRO A 42 7.29 -14.18 -17.43
N GLU A 43 6.80 -14.50 -18.63
CA GLU A 43 6.51 -15.88 -19.07
C GLU A 43 7.66 -16.87 -18.86
N PRO A 44 8.93 -16.59 -19.26
CA PRO A 44 10.03 -17.53 -19.07
C PRO A 44 10.32 -17.80 -17.59
N ALA A 45 10.17 -16.81 -16.71
CA ALA A 45 10.39 -16.96 -15.28
C ALA A 45 9.32 -17.84 -14.63
N PHE A 46 8.05 -17.65 -14.98
CA PHE A 46 6.95 -18.51 -14.51
C PHE A 46 7.09 -19.94 -15.07
N ALA A 47 7.48 -20.10 -16.32
CA ALA A 47 7.80 -21.40 -16.91
C ALA A 47 8.97 -22.09 -16.19
N LYS A 48 10.00 -21.35 -15.78
CA LYS A 48 11.12 -21.87 -15.00
C LYS A 48 10.65 -22.30 -13.61
N PHE A 49 9.86 -21.45 -12.93
CA PHE A 49 9.31 -21.75 -11.61
C PHE A 49 8.46 -23.03 -11.64
N SER A 50 7.58 -23.19 -12.64
CA SER A 50 6.70 -24.37 -12.75
C SER A 50 7.44 -25.70 -12.94
N LYS A 51 8.71 -25.68 -13.37
CA LYS A 51 9.54 -26.87 -13.47
C LYS A 51 10.10 -27.32 -12.12
N SER A 52 10.32 -26.38 -11.21
CA SER A 52 10.86 -26.65 -9.87
C SER A 52 9.77 -26.80 -8.81
N SER A 53 8.60 -26.18 -9.01
CA SER A 53 7.54 -26.16 -8.01
C SER A 53 6.16 -26.22 -8.66
N ARG A 54 5.35 -27.18 -8.19
CA ARG A 54 3.94 -27.32 -8.56
C ARG A 54 3.13 -27.65 -7.33
N PHE A 55 1.92 -27.11 -7.27
CA PHE A 55 1.04 -27.24 -6.13
C PHE A 55 -0.27 -27.93 -6.53
N SER A 56 -0.81 -28.75 -5.65
CA SER A 56 -2.18 -29.29 -5.80
C SER A 56 -3.22 -28.19 -5.52
N GLY A 57 -2.92 -27.26 -4.60
CA GLY A 57 -3.73 -26.11 -4.28
C GLY A 57 -2.85 -24.92 -3.92
N LEU A 58 -3.27 -23.73 -4.34
CA LEU A 58 -2.60 -22.46 -4.09
C LEU A 58 -3.59 -21.45 -3.52
N GLY A 59 -3.35 -21.03 -2.28
CA GLY A 59 -4.08 -19.91 -1.68
C GLY A 59 -3.58 -18.58 -2.22
N VAL A 60 -4.49 -17.72 -2.63
CA VAL A 60 -4.18 -16.38 -3.12
C VAL A 60 -4.94 -15.31 -2.34
N GLU A 61 -4.36 -14.12 -2.23
CA GLU A 61 -5.04 -12.96 -1.67
C GLU A 61 -5.92 -12.32 -2.76
N SER A 62 -7.16 -12.80 -2.87
CA SER A 62 -8.08 -12.51 -3.98
C SER A 62 -8.36 -11.02 -4.20
N ARG A 63 -8.17 -10.17 -3.18
CA ARG A 63 -8.36 -8.71 -3.30
C ARG A 63 -7.16 -7.97 -3.88
N LEU A 64 -5.98 -8.60 -3.91
CA LEU A 64 -4.73 -7.97 -4.33
C LEU A 64 -4.14 -8.59 -5.59
N ILE A 65 -4.29 -9.91 -5.77
CA ILE A 65 -3.77 -10.59 -6.94
C ILE A 65 -4.51 -10.11 -8.19
N ARG A 66 -3.76 -9.75 -9.23
CA ARG A 66 -4.35 -9.30 -10.49
C ARG A 66 -4.62 -10.50 -11.42
N HIS A 67 -5.48 -10.29 -12.40
CA HIS A 67 -5.76 -11.29 -13.43
C HIS A 67 -4.48 -11.76 -14.17
N LEU A 68 -3.54 -10.83 -14.38
CA LEU A 68 -2.27 -11.13 -15.03
C LEU A 68 -1.46 -12.19 -14.26
N GLU A 69 -1.32 -12.08 -12.96
CA GLU A 69 -0.63 -13.08 -12.14
C GLU A 69 -1.37 -14.42 -12.11
N LEU A 70 -2.71 -14.39 -12.02
CA LEU A 70 -3.52 -15.60 -12.06
C LEU A 70 -3.38 -16.33 -13.40
N ASP A 71 -3.36 -15.59 -14.51
CA ASP A 71 -3.18 -16.15 -15.85
C ASP A 71 -1.80 -16.79 -16.00
N LEU A 72 -0.74 -16.14 -15.54
CA LEU A 72 0.62 -16.68 -15.51
C LEU A 72 0.72 -17.97 -14.68
N ILE A 73 0.09 -18.00 -13.50
CA ILE A 73 0.05 -19.18 -12.63
C ILE A 73 -0.67 -20.34 -13.32
N SER A 74 -1.82 -20.05 -13.93
CA SER A 74 -2.68 -21.07 -14.55
C SER A 74 -2.09 -21.59 -15.84
N SER A 75 -1.64 -20.71 -16.74
CA SER A 75 -1.09 -21.08 -18.07
C SER A 75 0.17 -21.91 -17.97
N HIS A 76 0.98 -21.73 -16.94
CA HIS A 76 2.17 -22.55 -16.69
C HIS A 76 1.90 -23.78 -15.80
N GLY A 77 0.66 -24.02 -15.40
CA GLY A 77 0.29 -25.20 -14.61
C GLY A 77 0.99 -25.26 -13.26
N ILE A 78 1.20 -24.08 -12.62
CA ILE A 78 1.85 -23.97 -11.31
C ILE A 78 0.96 -24.56 -10.23
N SER A 79 -0.36 -24.38 -10.34
CA SER A 79 -1.32 -25.03 -9.46
C SER A 79 -2.51 -25.57 -10.24
N SER A 80 -3.05 -26.71 -9.79
CA SER A 80 -4.28 -27.29 -10.34
C SER A 80 -5.54 -26.68 -9.74
N GLU A 81 -5.44 -26.08 -8.56
CA GLU A 81 -6.52 -25.43 -7.86
C GLU A 81 -6.04 -24.09 -7.27
N ILE A 82 -6.84 -23.05 -7.45
CA ILE A 82 -6.60 -21.73 -6.84
C ILE A 82 -7.78 -21.45 -5.91
N VAL A 83 -7.48 -21.15 -4.65
CA VAL A 83 -8.47 -20.87 -3.61
C VAL A 83 -8.24 -19.48 -2.98
N ASP A 84 -9.30 -18.87 -2.50
CA ASP A 84 -9.21 -17.63 -1.74
C ASP A 84 -8.59 -17.89 -0.36
N ALA A 85 -7.52 -17.19 -0.04
CA ALA A 85 -6.84 -17.22 1.25
C ALA A 85 -6.91 -15.86 1.98
N THR A 86 -7.85 -14.99 1.60
CA THR A 86 -7.99 -13.64 2.18
C THR A 86 -8.08 -13.66 3.69
N ASP A 87 -8.80 -14.62 4.28
CA ASP A 87 -8.97 -14.73 5.74
C ASP A 87 -7.64 -15.07 6.44
N ILE A 88 -6.80 -15.92 5.84
CA ILE A 88 -5.48 -16.28 6.38
C ILE A 88 -4.57 -15.03 6.43
N PHE A 89 -4.55 -14.24 5.35
CA PHE A 89 -3.81 -13.00 5.32
C PHE A 89 -4.37 -11.95 6.28
N ALA A 90 -5.70 -11.89 6.45
CA ALA A 90 -6.34 -11.01 7.41
C ALA A 90 -5.96 -11.37 8.86
N GLU A 91 -5.98 -12.64 9.23
CA GLU A 91 -5.54 -13.11 10.55
C GLU A 91 -4.07 -12.77 10.83
N LEU A 92 -3.18 -13.00 9.85
CA LEU A 92 -1.76 -12.65 9.96
C LEU A 92 -1.56 -11.15 10.23
N ARG A 93 -2.30 -10.28 9.51
CA ARG A 93 -2.19 -8.82 9.64
C ARG A 93 -2.95 -8.25 10.84
N MET A 94 -3.88 -8.98 11.41
CA MET A 94 -4.69 -8.52 12.54
C MET A 94 -3.87 -8.38 13.81
N SER A 95 -2.91 -9.28 14.03
CA SER A 95 -1.99 -9.24 15.18
C SER A 95 -0.67 -8.60 14.76
N LYS A 96 -0.33 -7.46 15.37
CA LYS A 96 0.89 -6.71 15.07
C LYS A 96 2.01 -7.10 16.01
N SER A 97 3.23 -7.22 15.49
CA SER A 97 4.46 -7.35 16.26
C SER A 97 4.81 -6.04 16.98
N GLU A 98 5.71 -6.08 17.95
CA GLU A 98 6.22 -4.88 18.63
C GLU A 98 6.91 -3.90 17.66
N VAL A 99 7.57 -4.41 16.63
CA VAL A 99 8.22 -3.58 15.60
C VAL A 99 7.16 -2.83 14.80
N GLU A 100 6.11 -3.50 14.33
CA GLU A 100 5.01 -2.87 13.61
C GLU A 100 4.27 -1.85 14.47
N ILE A 101 4.03 -2.14 15.76
CA ILE A 101 3.43 -1.19 16.70
C ILE A 101 4.30 0.07 16.85
N ASN A 102 5.63 -0.08 16.89
CA ASN A 102 6.55 1.06 16.97
C ASN A 102 6.49 1.91 15.70
N HIS A 103 6.43 1.31 14.50
CA HIS A 103 6.28 2.04 13.23
C HIS A 103 4.93 2.76 13.16
N MET A 104 3.83 2.09 13.55
CA MET A 104 2.50 2.71 13.64
C MET A 104 2.48 3.89 14.62
N THR A 105 3.13 3.75 15.78
CA THR A 105 3.22 4.82 16.78
C THR A 105 3.97 6.04 16.24
N LYS A 106 5.04 5.83 15.48
CA LYS A 106 5.77 6.91 14.82
C LYS A 106 4.92 7.59 13.74
N ALA A 107 4.22 6.81 12.91
CA ALA A 107 3.32 7.34 11.90
C ALA A 107 2.22 8.23 12.53
N VAL A 108 1.62 7.79 13.65
CA VAL A 108 0.64 8.60 14.41
C VAL A 108 1.24 9.91 14.88
N LYS A 109 2.44 9.90 15.48
CA LYS A 109 3.12 11.13 15.94
C LYS A 109 3.39 12.09 14.79
N ILE A 110 3.89 11.60 13.66
CA ILE A 110 4.12 12.41 12.45
C ILE A 110 2.81 13.06 12.01
N ALA A 111 1.71 12.30 11.98
CA ALA A 111 0.41 12.81 11.57
C ALA A 111 -0.11 13.90 12.53
N GLU A 112 -0.05 13.67 13.85
CA GLU A 112 -0.49 14.63 14.87
C GLU A 112 0.34 15.92 14.82
N GLU A 113 1.68 15.83 14.84
CA GLU A 113 2.58 16.96 14.78
C GLU A 113 2.37 17.79 13.50
N SER A 114 2.10 17.12 12.37
CA SER A 114 1.86 17.78 11.10
C SER A 114 0.58 18.62 11.13
N LEU A 115 -0.51 18.11 11.66
CA LEU A 115 -1.76 18.86 11.78
C LEU A 115 -1.60 20.01 12.78
N VAL A 116 -1.02 19.74 13.95
CA VAL A 116 -0.81 20.78 14.99
C VAL A 116 -0.02 21.95 14.44
N SER A 117 1.01 21.70 13.62
CA SER A 117 1.88 22.75 13.07
C SER A 117 1.19 23.73 12.11
N ILE A 118 0.00 23.38 11.62
CA ILE A 118 -0.76 24.21 10.67
C ILE A 118 -2.17 24.58 11.13
N LEU A 119 -2.53 24.29 12.37
CA LEU A 119 -3.88 24.62 12.88
C LEU A 119 -4.21 26.10 12.78
N ASP A 120 -3.24 27.00 12.93
CA ASP A 120 -3.39 28.44 12.77
C ASP A 120 -3.79 28.87 11.34
N ARG A 121 -3.57 28.01 10.35
CA ARG A 121 -3.98 28.21 8.97
C ARG A 121 -5.44 27.81 8.70
N MET A 122 -6.09 27.12 9.64
CA MET A 122 -7.51 26.78 9.55
C MET A 122 -8.36 28.01 9.91
N ARG A 123 -8.49 28.94 8.98
CA ARG A 123 -9.19 30.21 9.15
C ARG A 123 -10.04 30.57 7.94
N ALA A 124 -11.02 31.45 8.12
CA ALA A 124 -11.86 31.94 7.03
C ALA A 124 -11.02 32.50 5.87
N GLY A 125 -11.43 32.18 4.64
CA GLY A 125 -10.77 32.58 3.39
C GLY A 125 -9.66 31.62 2.92
N VAL A 126 -9.26 30.61 3.69
CA VAL A 126 -8.38 29.54 3.25
C VAL A 126 -9.25 28.45 2.62
N THR A 127 -8.85 27.91 1.46
CA THR A 127 -9.61 26.84 0.81
C THR A 127 -9.28 25.46 1.36
N GLU A 128 -10.20 24.52 1.24
CA GLU A 128 -9.98 23.10 1.59
C GLU A 128 -8.71 22.56 0.91
N LYS A 129 -8.51 22.84 -0.39
CA LYS A 129 -7.32 22.44 -1.15
C LYS A 129 -6.03 23.03 -0.60
N GLN A 130 -6.04 24.33 -0.25
CA GLN A 130 -4.86 24.98 0.30
C GLN A 130 -4.45 24.36 1.63
N PHE A 131 -5.43 24.10 2.51
CA PHE A 131 -5.16 23.47 3.80
C PHE A 131 -4.68 22.03 3.63
N ALA A 132 -5.32 21.24 2.74
CA ALA A 132 -4.90 19.87 2.44
C ALA A 132 -3.48 19.81 1.86
N ALA A 133 -3.13 20.72 0.95
CA ALA A 133 -1.78 20.77 0.37
C ALA A 133 -0.73 21.09 1.44
N GLU A 134 -1.00 22.03 2.32
CA GLU A 134 -0.09 22.37 3.41
C GLU A 134 0.07 21.19 4.38
N LEU A 135 -1.01 20.47 4.67
CA LEU A 135 -0.97 19.28 5.52
C LEU A 135 -0.06 18.20 4.91
N VAL A 136 -0.18 17.93 3.61
CA VAL A 136 0.72 17.00 2.91
C VAL A 136 2.18 17.44 3.02
N ILE A 137 2.46 18.73 2.82
CA ILE A 137 3.82 19.26 2.95
C ILE A 137 4.37 19.03 4.37
N GLN A 138 3.57 19.24 5.40
CA GLN A 138 4.02 19.03 6.78
C GLN A 138 4.20 17.53 7.10
N LEU A 139 3.34 16.66 6.61
CA LEU A 139 3.51 15.20 6.73
C LEU A 139 4.89 14.77 6.22
N LEU A 140 5.26 15.19 5.01
CA LEU A 140 6.56 14.88 4.42
C LEU A 140 7.73 15.51 5.18
N ARG A 141 7.60 16.76 5.63
CA ARG A 141 8.63 17.46 6.44
C ARG A 141 8.86 16.82 7.79
N ASN A 142 7.82 16.29 8.41
CA ASN A 142 7.89 15.61 9.71
C ASN A 142 8.31 14.14 9.60
N GLY A 143 8.62 13.66 8.39
CA GLY A 143 9.23 12.35 8.19
C GLY A 143 8.27 11.25 7.76
N SER A 144 7.09 11.60 7.22
CA SER A 144 6.27 10.62 6.51
C SER A 144 6.96 10.18 5.23
N ASP A 145 6.82 8.91 4.90
CA ASP A 145 7.17 8.40 3.57
C ASP A 145 6.36 9.14 2.50
N THR A 146 6.88 9.17 1.27
CA THR A 146 6.21 9.86 0.15
C THR A 146 4.90 9.19 -0.30
N GLY A 147 4.75 7.90 -0.04
CA GLY A 147 3.52 7.15 -0.27
C GLY A 147 2.57 7.30 0.92
N LEU A 148 1.74 8.35 0.93
CA LEU A 148 0.71 8.50 1.96
C LEU A 148 -0.30 7.36 1.89
N PRO A 149 -0.91 6.95 3.03
CA PRO A 149 -1.87 5.85 3.06
C PRO A 149 -3.13 6.15 2.24
N PHE A 150 -3.50 7.43 2.18
CA PHE A 150 -4.57 7.99 1.33
C PHE A 150 -4.39 9.51 1.18
N SER A 151 -5.11 10.10 0.22
CA SER A 151 -5.14 11.55 0.07
C SER A 151 -5.93 12.18 1.20
N PRO A 152 -5.40 13.19 1.93
CA PRO A 152 -6.12 13.82 3.02
C PRO A 152 -7.49 14.36 2.60
N ILE A 153 -8.50 14.12 3.43
CA ILE A 153 -9.83 14.68 3.29
C ILE A 153 -9.88 15.96 4.13
N VAL A 154 -10.25 17.05 3.52
CA VAL A 154 -10.54 18.32 4.21
C VAL A 154 -11.89 18.80 3.70
N ALA A 155 -12.90 18.73 4.55
CA ALA A 155 -14.28 18.98 4.19
C ALA A 155 -14.92 19.97 5.16
N SER A 156 -15.43 21.10 4.66
CA SER A 156 -16.01 22.17 5.47
C SER A 156 -17.49 22.40 5.18
N GLY A 157 -18.26 22.74 6.22
CA GLY A 157 -19.69 23.04 6.12
C GLY A 157 -20.46 21.91 5.43
N VAL A 158 -21.15 22.19 4.32
CA VAL A 158 -21.95 21.21 3.59
C VAL A 158 -21.13 20.03 3.02
N ASN A 159 -19.86 20.24 2.73
CA ASN A 159 -18.96 19.21 2.23
C ASN A 159 -18.65 18.15 3.29
N ALA A 160 -18.72 18.52 4.57
CA ALA A 160 -18.47 17.61 5.71
C ALA A 160 -19.51 16.46 5.81
N ALA A 161 -20.61 16.54 5.07
CA ALA A 161 -21.58 15.45 4.98
C ALA A 161 -21.12 14.29 4.06
N ASN A 162 -20.05 14.48 3.27
CA ASN A 162 -19.50 13.44 2.39
C ASN A 162 -18.23 12.84 2.99
N PRO A 163 -18.27 11.56 3.47
CA PRO A 163 -17.10 10.93 4.10
C PRO A 163 -15.93 10.69 3.14
N HIS A 164 -16.16 10.71 1.83
CA HIS A 164 -15.12 10.54 0.80
C HIS A 164 -14.94 11.83 -0.01
N HIS A 165 -15.05 12.99 0.65
CA HIS A 165 -14.90 14.28 0.01
C HIS A 165 -13.47 14.50 -0.49
N PHE A 166 -13.34 15.04 -1.71
CA PHE A 166 -12.06 15.56 -2.20
C PHE A 166 -11.99 17.07 -1.92
N PRO A 167 -10.90 17.59 -1.34
CA PRO A 167 -10.74 19.01 -1.07
C PRO A 167 -10.99 19.86 -2.31
N THR A 168 -11.82 20.92 -2.15
CA THR A 168 -12.23 21.82 -3.23
C THR A 168 -11.68 23.23 -3.02
N ASP A 169 -12.05 24.16 -3.94
CA ASP A 169 -11.75 25.58 -3.79
C ASP A 169 -12.74 26.30 -2.86
N LYS A 170 -13.61 25.55 -2.15
CA LYS A 170 -14.48 26.12 -1.11
C LYS A 170 -13.62 26.67 0.03
N GLU A 171 -13.83 27.94 0.36
CA GLU A 171 -13.21 28.59 1.50
C GLU A 171 -13.87 28.21 2.83
N PHE A 172 -13.08 28.09 3.88
CA PHE A 172 -13.59 27.99 5.26
C PHE A 172 -14.35 29.26 5.65
N LYS A 173 -15.41 29.07 6.41
CA LYS A 173 -16.20 30.17 6.98
C LYS A 173 -16.28 30.02 8.48
N GLU A 174 -16.38 31.15 9.18
CA GLU A 174 -16.59 31.15 10.62
C GLU A 174 -17.88 30.40 11.01
N GLY A 175 -17.78 29.57 12.05
CA GLY A 175 -18.88 28.76 12.56
C GLY A 175 -19.19 27.49 11.79
N GLU A 176 -18.51 27.20 10.67
CA GLU A 176 -18.64 25.91 10.00
C GLU A 176 -17.79 24.84 10.69
N LEU A 177 -18.32 23.61 10.73
CA LEU A 177 -17.51 22.43 11.07
C LEU A 177 -16.56 22.10 9.93
N VAL A 178 -15.35 21.67 10.28
CA VAL A 178 -14.36 21.15 9.34
C VAL A 178 -13.98 19.73 9.77
N ILE A 179 -14.12 18.79 8.85
CA ILE A 179 -13.61 17.43 9.01
C ILE A 179 -12.25 17.38 8.33
N VAL A 180 -11.25 16.86 9.06
CA VAL A 180 -9.94 16.52 8.52
C VAL A 180 -9.71 15.03 8.78
N ASP A 181 -9.45 14.28 7.72
CA ASP A 181 -9.06 12.87 7.79
C ASP A 181 -7.72 12.73 7.06
N TRP A 182 -6.71 12.25 7.79
CA TRP A 182 -5.33 12.21 7.30
C TRP A 182 -4.53 11.11 7.98
N GLY A 183 -3.44 10.74 7.38
CA GLY A 183 -2.49 9.77 7.94
C GLY A 183 -1.09 9.99 7.42
N ALA A 184 -0.12 9.42 8.11
CA ALA A 184 1.26 9.34 7.70
C ALA A 184 1.65 7.88 7.46
N THR A 185 2.69 7.66 6.66
CA THR A 185 3.34 6.36 6.49
C THR A 185 4.74 6.43 7.06
N HIS A 186 5.17 5.39 7.77
CA HIS A 186 6.53 5.28 8.29
C HIS A 186 7.00 3.83 8.20
N GLU A 187 8.01 3.60 7.33
CA GLU A 187 8.58 2.28 7.06
C GLU A 187 7.54 1.26 6.51
N GLY A 188 6.66 1.73 5.59
CA GLY A 188 5.69 0.91 4.86
C GLY A 188 4.24 1.01 5.33
#